data_56d3e667e0a83fb2f03e647da019ea88
#
_entry.id   56d3e667e0a83fb2f03e647da019ea88
#
_cell.length_a   1.000
_cell.length_b   1.000
_cell.length_c   1.000
_cell.angle_alpha   90.00
_cell.angle_beta   90.00
_cell.angle_gamma   90.00
#
_symmetry.space_group_name_H-M   'P 1'
#
loop_
_entity.id
_entity.type
_entity.pdbx_description
1 polymer ?
#
loop_
_entity_poly.entity_id
_entity_poly.type
_entity_poly.pdbx_seq_one_letter_code
_entity_poly.pdbx_strand_id
1 'polypeptide(L)'
;MAVVSVGELSASLMTTLLLKEMGVKKIVVKALDPIHGKMLQKIGADKVIYSEKEMGVRVAHNLISPGIVDYIEMENNITILSIHVPEDWIGKSILDIDIRKKYNITVVAIKRKGEMYVNPHPDMQLASDDMLIILGDSESVKRVTASLEQ
;
A
#
# COMPACT_ATOMS: atom_id res chain seq x y z
N MET A 1 -23.59 -8.30 -8.67
CA MET A 1 -22.61 -7.83 -7.70
C MET A 1 -23.14 -6.58 -7.04
N ALA A 2 -22.99 -6.46 -5.72
CA ALA A 2 -23.34 -5.26 -4.96
C ALA A 2 -22.16 -4.82 -4.09
N VAL A 3 -22.04 -3.50 -3.88
CA VAL A 3 -21.09 -2.90 -2.94
C VAL A 3 -21.88 -2.09 -1.93
N VAL A 4 -21.71 -2.39 -0.64
CA VAL A 4 -22.40 -1.73 0.47
C VAL A 4 -21.38 -0.89 1.24
N SER A 5 -21.56 0.43 1.22
CA SER A 5 -20.72 1.38 1.95
C SER A 5 -21.61 2.30 2.80
N VAL A 6 -22.04 1.79 3.93
CA VAL A 6 -22.93 2.48 4.88
C VAL A 6 -22.18 2.71 6.18
N GLY A 7 -22.31 3.91 6.73
CA GLY A 7 -21.65 4.32 7.98
C GLY A 7 -22.39 3.92 9.26
N GLU A 8 -23.58 3.35 9.14
CA GLU A 8 -24.41 2.94 10.27
C GLU A 8 -24.49 1.41 10.31
N LEU A 9 -24.23 0.82 11.49
CA LEU A 9 -24.04 -0.62 11.68
C LEU A 9 -25.30 -1.42 11.31
N SER A 10 -26.45 -1.06 11.84
CA SER A 10 -27.69 -1.81 11.60
C SER A 10 -28.13 -1.71 10.14
N ALA A 11 -28.04 -0.54 9.52
CA ALA A 11 -28.37 -0.39 8.10
C ALA A 11 -27.44 -1.22 7.20
N SER A 12 -26.14 -1.29 7.53
CA SER A 12 -25.17 -2.10 6.80
C SER A 12 -25.50 -3.60 6.89
N LEU A 13 -25.81 -4.10 8.09
CA LEU A 13 -26.20 -5.50 8.33
C LEU A 13 -27.49 -5.86 7.59
N MET A 14 -28.53 -5.02 7.75
CA MET A 14 -29.83 -5.22 7.09
C MET A 14 -29.70 -5.23 5.57
N THR A 15 -28.99 -4.25 5.01
CA THR A 15 -28.78 -4.17 3.57
C THR A 15 -28.06 -5.43 3.05
N THR A 16 -27.03 -5.88 3.77
CA THR A 16 -26.27 -7.08 3.38
C THR A 16 -27.15 -8.32 3.40
N LEU A 17 -27.97 -8.49 4.44
CA LEU A 17 -28.90 -9.61 4.57
C LEU A 17 -29.93 -9.61 3.42
N LEU A 18 -30.57 -8.48 3.15
CA LEU A 18 -31.55 -8.35 2.07
C LEU A 18 -30.94 -8.67 0.70
N LEU A 19 -29.75 -8.16 0.42
CA LEU A 19 -29.05 -8.48 -0.83
C LEU A 19 -28.73 -9.97 -0.96
N LYS A 20 -28.39 -10.65 0.15
CA LYS A 20 -28.16 -12.09 0.17
C LYS A 20 -29.45 -12.87 -0.08
N GLU A 21 -30.56 -12.49 0.55
CA GLU A 21 -31.87 -13.09 0.32
C GLU A 21 -32.39 -12.89 -1.12
N MET A 22 -32.08 -11.73 -1.72
CA MET A 22 -32.35 -11.45 -3.13
C MET A 22 -31.48 -12.24 -4.12
N GLY A 23 -30.55 -13.08 -3.64
CA GLY A 23 -29.71 -13.91 -4.47
C GLY A 23 -28.56 -13.18 -5.17
N VAL A 24 -28.13 -12.03 -4.66
CA VAL A 24 -26.98 -11.32 -5.24
C VAL A 24 -25.72 -12.18 -5.10
N LYS A 25 -25.10 -12.51 -6.24
CA LYS A 25 -23.98 -13.47 -6.33
C LYS A 25 -22.68 -13.02 -5.65
N LYS A 26 -22.45 -11.71 -5.54
CA LYS A 26 -21.23 -11.18 -4.92
C LYS A 26 -21.57 -9.89 -4.20
N ILE A 27 -21.32 -9.88 -2.89
CA ILE A 27 -21.61 -8.77 -1.97
C ILE A 27 -20.31 -8.36 -1.31
N VAL A 28 -19.88 -7.12 -1.55
CA VAL A 28 -18.70 -6.50 -0.93
C VAL A 28 -19.20 -5.44 0.03
N VAL A 29 -18.73 -5.46 1.27
CA VAL A 29 -19.25 -4.55 2.32
C VAL A 29 -18.11 -3.87 3.07
N LYS A 30 -18.27 -2.57 3.31
CA LYS A 30 -17.40 -1.83 4.20
C LYS A 30 -17.77 -2.13 5.65
N ALA A 31 -16.79 -2.53 6.46
CA ALA A 31 -16.94 -2.70 7.90
C ALA A 31 -16.33 -1.51 8.65
N LEU A 32 -16.95 -1.14 9.77
CA LEU A 32 -16.48 -0.07 10.65
C LEU A 32 -15.36 -0.57 11.58
N ASP A 33 -15.48 -1.82 12.04
CA ASP A 33 -14.56 -2.45 12.96
C ASP A 33 -14.52 -3.99 12.75
N PRO A 34 -13.59 -4.73 13.40
CA PRO A 34 -13.45 -6.17 13.23
C PRO A 34 -14.68 -6.98 13.67
N ILE A 35 -15.46 -6.50 14.65
CA ILE A 35 -16.67 -7.18 15.13
C ILE A 35 -17.76 -7.07 14.07
N HIS A 36 -17.99 -5.85 13.56
CA HIS A 36 -18.89 -5.61 12.44
C HIS A 36 -18.52 -6.46 11.23
N GLY A 37 -17.23 -6.53 10.88
CA GLY A 37 -16.77 -7.37 9.78
C GLY A 37 -17.08 -8.87 9.95
N LYS A 38 -16.91 -9.40 11.17
CA LYS A 38 -17.31 -10.79 11.47
C LYS A 38 -18.82 -11.02 11.33
N MET A 39 -19.64 -10.05 11.73
CA MET A 39 -21.09 -10.14 11.54
C MET A 39 -21.44 -10.15 10.06
N LEU A 40 -20.88 -9.24 9.27
CA LEU A 40 -21.10 -9.16 7.83
C LEU A 40 -20.73 -10.46 7.10
N GLN A 41 -19.61 -11.08 7.46
CA GLN A 41 -19.21 -12.38 6.92
C GLN A 41 -20.22 -13.48 7.26
N LYS A 42 -20.72 -13.50 8.49
CA LYS A 42 -21.70 -14.51 8.94
C LYS A 42 -23.04 -14.38 8.23
N ILE A 43 -23.48 -13.17 7.91
CA ILE A 43 -24.75 -12.93 7.18
C ILE A 43 -24.61 -13.04 5.67
N GLY A 44 -23.40 -13.31 5.16
CA GLY A 44 -23.18 -13.69 3.76
C GLY A 44 -22.50 -12.65 2.89
N ALA A 45 -21.76 -11.69 3.47
CA ALA A 45 -20.84 -10.86 2.70
C ALA A 45 -19.69 -11.74 2.13
N ASP A 46 -19.44 -11.64 0.84
CA ASP A 46 -18.36 -12.38 0.18
C ASP A 46 -16.98 -11.72 0.38
N LYS A 47 -16.96 -10.40 0.60
CA LYS A 47 -15.75 -9.65 0.93
C LYS A 47 -16.08 -8.50 1.89
N VAL A 48 -15.26 -8.34 2.92
CA VAL A 48 -15.31 -7.22 3.87
C VAL A 48 -14.09 -6.35 3.68
N ILE A 49 -14.28 -5.03 3.67
CA ILE A 49 -13.24 -4.01 3.49
C ILE A 49 -13.21 -3.10 4.72
N TYR A 50 -12.01 -2.74 5.18
CA TYR A 50 -11.79 -1.84 6.34
C TYR A 50 -11.09 -0.56 5.87
N SER A 51 -11.76 0.23 5.03
CA SER A 51 -11.20 1.39 4.34
C SER A 51 -10.59 2.43 5.26
N GLU A 52 -11.23 2.73 6.39
CA GLU A 52 -10.74 3.71 7.36
C GLU A 52 -9.46 3.21 8.06
N LYS A 53 -9.39 1.93 8.41
CA LYS A 53 -8.20 1.32 9.01
C LYS A 53 -7.03 1.31 8.01
N GLU A 54 -7.28 0.87 6.78
CA GLU A 54 -6.26 0.80 5.72
C GLU A 54 -5.72 2.20 5.41
N MET A 55 -6.61 3.19 5.28
CA MET A 55 -6.19 4.58 5.05
C MET A 55 -5.47 5.17 6.26
N GLY A 56 -5.93 4.89 7.48
CA GLY A 56 -5.27 5.34 8.72
C GLY A 56 -3.84 4.83 8.83
N VAL A 57 -3.58 3.57 8.48
CA VAL A 57 -2.23 2.99 8.45
C VAL A 57 -1.35 3.72 7.42
N ARG A 58 -1.86 3.98 6.21
CA ARG A 58 -1.12 4.73 5.18
C ARG A 58 -0.74 6.15 5.65
N VAL A 59 -1.70 6.87 6.21
CA VAL A 59 -1.47 8.23 6.74
C VAL A 59 -0.44 8.19 7.88
N ALA A 60 -0.53 7.21 8.79
CA ALA A 60 0.42 7.07 9.88
C ALA A 60 1.85 6.86 9.37
N HIS A 61 2.05 5.98 8.39
CA HIS A 61 3.38 5.78 7.77
C HIS A 61 3.93 7.06 7.14
N ASN A 62 3.10 7.81 6.41
CA ASN A 62 3.52 9.06 5.79
C ASN A 62 3.90 10.15 6.82
N LEU A 63 3.28 10.14 8.01
CA LEU A 63 3.57 11.11 9.07
C LEU A 63 4.81 10.74 9.90
N ILE A 64 5.06 9.46 10.12
CA ILE A 64 6.17 8.98 10.97
C ILE A 64 7.50 9.02 10.20
N SER A 65 7.48 8.76 8.91
CA SER A 65 8.69 8.68 8.08
C SER A 65 8.64 9.72 6.95
N PRO A 66 9.26 10.90 7.14
CA PRO A 66 9.20 12.00 6.16
C PRO A 66 9.71 11.65 4.75
N GLY A 67 10.54 10.62 4.64
CA GLY A 67 11.02 10.11 3.33
C GLY A 67 10.01 9.24 2.60
N ILE A 68 8.92 8.80 3.26
CA ILE A 68 7.89 7.95 2.66
C ILE A 68 6.76 8.83 2.10
N VAL A 69 6.48 8.67 0.81
CA VAL A 69 5.39 9.40 0.13
C VAL A 69 4.12 8.57 0.05
N ASP A 70 4.24 7.26 -0.16
CA ASP A 70 3.10 6.35 -0.17
C ASP A 70 3.52 4.94 0.26
N TYR A 71 2.58 4.20 0.88
CA TYR A 71 2.76 2.86 1.42
C TYR A 71 1.58 1.97 1.06
N ILE A 72 1.84 0.85 0.42
CA ILE A 72 0.82 -0.15 0.07
C ILE A 72 1.32 -1.52 0.53
N GLU A 73 0.65 -2.09 1.51
CA GLU A 73 0.87 -3.48 1.93
C GLU A 73 -0.02 -4.42 1.12
N MET A 74 0.60 -5.43 0.55
CA MET A 74 -0.07 -6.48 -0.22
C MET A 74 -0.13 -7.77 0.60
N GLU A 75 -0.87 -8.76 0.10
CA GLU A 75 -0.87 -10.09 0.69
C GLU A 75 0.54 -10.72 0.69
N ASN A 76 0.78 -11.68 1.59
CA ASN A 76 2.06 -12.39 1.71
C ASN A 76 3.27 -11.51 2.07
N ASN A 77 3.06 -10.48 2.89
CA ASN A 77 4.13 -9.63 3.41
C ASN A 77 4.92 -8.86 2.32
N ILE A 78 4.30 -8.60 1.18
CA ILE A 78 4.86 -7.78 0.11
C ILE A 78 4.43 -6.34 0.30
N THR A 79 5.37 -5.42 0.14
CA THR A 79 5.13 -3.98 0.29
C THR A 79 5.62 -3.23 -0.94
N ILE A 80 4.79 -2.31 -1.43
CA ILE A 80 5.19 -1.28 -2.39
C ILE A 80 5.32 0.03 -1.63
N LEU A 81 6.43 0.72 -1.83
CA LEU A 81 6.75 1.95 -1.14
C LEU A 81 7.20 3.00 -2.14
N SER A 82 6.70 4.24 -1.99
CA SER A 82 7.20 5.41 -2.69
C SER A 82 8.04 6.24 -1.74
N ILE A 83 9.33 6.45 -2.06
CA ILE A 83 10.28 7.18 -1.24
C ILE A 83 11.01 8.26 -2.03
N HIS A 84 11.41 9.31 -1.35
CA HIS A 84 12.44 10.20 -1.88
C HIS A 84 13.79 9.50 -1.95
N VAL A 85 14.64 9.91 -2.87
CA VAL A 85 16.00 9.35 -2.97
C VAL A 85 16.80 9.68 -1.71
N PRO A 86 17.37 8.69 -1.02
CA PRO A 86 18.28 8.93 0.11
C PRO A 86 19.49 9.77 -0.34
N GLU A 87 19.99 10.63 0.54
CA GLU A 87 21.10 11.52 0.20
C GLU A 87 22.35 10.78 -0.30
N ASP A 88 22.65 9.65 0.33
CA ASP A 88 23.80 8.80 -0.02
C ASP A 88 23.64 8.07 -1.37
N TRP A 89 22.44 8.08 -1.97
CA TRP A 89 22.16 7.50 -3.29
C TRP A 89 22.18 8.53 -4.42
N ILE A 90 22.13 9.80 -4.12
CA ILE A 90 22.12 10.88 -5.12
C ILE A 90 23.39 10.82 -5.97
N GLY A 91 23.21 10.89 -7.30
CA GLY A 91 24.29 10.82 -8.29
C GLY A 91 24.81 9.41 -8.59
N LYS A 92 24.40 8.41 -7.82
CA LYS A 92 24.74 6.99 -8.09
C LYS A 92 23.68 6.35 -8.97
N SER A 93 24.07 5.32 -9.72
CA SER A 93 23.11 4.50 -10.46
C SER A 93 22.50 3.41 -9.56
N ILE A 94 21.37 2.84 -10.00
CA ILE A 94 20.75 1.69 -9.33
C ILE A 94 21.75 0.54 -9.20
N LEU A 95 22.60 0.37 -10.22
CA LEU A 95 23.64 -0.67 -10.26
C LEU A 95 24.74 -0.39 -9.23
N ASP A 96 25.25 0.85 -9.15
CA ASP A 96 26.32 1.23 -8.22
C ASP A 96 25.90 1.07 -6.75
N ILE A 97 24.62 1.33 -6.43
CA ILE A 97 24.07 1.15 -5.10
C ILE A 97 23.94 -0.33 -4.74
N ASP A 98 23.82 -1.21 -5.74
CA ASP A 98 23.57 -2.66 -5.59
C ASP A 98 22.33 -2.94 -4.72
N ILE A 99 21.24 -2.19 -5.00
CA ILE A 99 20.00 -2.12 -4.21
C ILE A 99 19.44 -3.50 -3.92
N ARG A 100 19.45 -4.36 -4.94
CA ARG A 100 18.87 -5.71 -4.86
C ARG A 100 19.64 -6.59 -3.88
N LYS A 101 20.97 -6.53 -3.90
CA LYS A 101 21.84 -7.35 -3.05
C LYS A 101 21.90 -6.82 -1.62
N LYS A 102 22.00 -5.49 -1.45
CA LYS A 102 22.13 -4.86 -0.13
C LYS A 102 20.83 -4.86 0.65
N TYR A 103 19.72 -4.53 0.00
CA TYR A 103 18.44 -4.28 0.66
C TYR A 103 17.36 -5.32 0.34
N ASN A 104 17.60 -6.22 -0.64
CA ASN A 104 16.63 -7.20 -1.13
C ASN A 104 15.31 -6.54 -1.62
N ILE A 105 15.43 -5.39 -2.28
CA ILE A 105 14.32 -4.67 -2.88
C ILE A 105 14.53 -4.45 -4.38
N THR A 106 13.46 -4.18 -5.09
CA THR A 106 13.48 -3.85 -6.52
C THR A 106 12.94 -2.44 -6.74
N VAL A 107 13.66 -1.61 -7.49
CA VAL A 107 13.13 -0.34 -8.00
C VAL A 107 12.24 -0.65 -9.20
N VAL A 108 10.95 -0.41 -9.04
CA VAL A 108 9.93 -0.70 -10.07
C VAL A 108 9.77 0.48 -11.02
N ALA A 109 9.85 1.70 -10.47
CA ALA A 109 9.75 2.92 -11.25
C ALA A 109 10.48 4.08 -10.56
N ILE A 110 10.80 5.11 -11.35
CA ILE A 110 11.31 6.40 -10.89
C ILE A 110 10.38 7.48 -11.41
N LYS A 111 9.89 8.34 -10.53
CA LYS A 111 9.17 9.55 -10.91
C LYS A 111 10.13 10.74 -10.85
N ARG A 112 10.33 11.41 -11.99
CA ARG A 112 11.21 12.57 -12.16
C ARG A 112 10.44 13.68 -12.85
N LYS A 113 10.34 14.86 -12.23
CA LYS A 113 9.67 16.05 -12.80
C LYS A 113 8.26 15.78 -13.35
N GLY A 114 7.53 14.89 -12.70
CA GLY A 114 6.16 14.51 -13.09
C GLY A 114 6.07 13.35 -14.09
N GLU A 115 7.16 12.97 -14.73
CA GLU A 115 7.22 11.80 -15.62
C GLU A 115 7.55 10.51 -14.86
N MET A 116 6.97 9.39 -15.31
CA MET A 116 7.16 8.06 -14.70
C MET A 116 8.00 7.17 -15.61
N TYR A 117 9.17 6.79 -15.13
CA TYR A 117 10.07 5.83 -15.79
C TYR A 117 9.88 4.46 -15.17
N VAL A 118 9.08 3.60 -15.82
CA VAL A 118 8.82 2.23 -15.37
C VAL A 118 9.96 1.31 -15.83
N ASN A 119 10.39 0.37 -14.98
CA ASN A 119 11.55 -0.49 -15.23
C ASN A 119 12.79 0.32 -15.61
N PRO A 120 13.27 1.22 -14.73
CA PRO A 120 14.38 2.08 -15.04
C PRO A 120 15.64 1.25 -15.37
N HIS A 121 16.45 1.76 -16.31
CA HIS A 121 17.71 1.09 -16.66
C HIS A 121 18.65 1.08 -15.44
N PRO A 122 19.38 -0.01 -15.18
CA PRO A 122 20.27 -0.12 -14.02
C PRO A 122 21.33 0.99 -13.92
N ASP A 123 21.79 1.53 -15.05
CA ASP A 123 22.77 2.61 -15.14
C ASP A 123 22.16 4.01 -14.94
N MET A 124 20.84 4.10 -14.76
CA MET A 124 20.17 5.38 -14.55
C MET A 124 20.62 6.00 -13.23
N GLN A 125 21.24 7.18 -13.30
CA GLN A 125 21.66 7.94 -12.12
C GLN A 125 20.47 8.58 -11.46
N LEU A 126 20.43 8.48 -10.12
CA LEU A 126 19.37 9.04 -9.27
C LEU A 126 19.64 10.52 -8.99
N ALA A 127 18.61 11.33 -9.10
CA ALA A 127 18.64 12.76 -8.80
C ALA A 127 17.92 13.04 -7.47
N SER A 128 18.24 14.16 -6.85
CA SER A 128 17.67 14.56 -5.54
C SER A 128 16.16 14.78 -5.57
N ASP A 129 15.60 15.11 -6.74
CA ASP A 129 14.17 15.35 -6.95
C ASP A 129 13.42 14.09 -7.43
N ASP A 130 14.11 12.96 -7.54
CA ASP A 130 13.49 11.70 -7.89
C ASP A 130 12.69 11.12 -6.73
N MET A 131 11.61 10.45 -7.10
CA MET A 131 10.85 9.59 -6.21
C MET A 131 10.95 8.16 -6.72
N LEU A 132 11.42 7.25 -5.86
CA LEU A 132 11.55 5.84 -6.18
C LEU A 132 10.30 5.09 -5.77
N ILE A 133 9.81 4.24 -6.66
CA ILE A 133 8.79 3.23 -6.33
C ILE A 133 9.52 1.91 -6.18
N ILE A 134 9.55 1.39 -4.98
CA ILE A 134 10.26 0.16 -4.62
C ILE A 134 9.30 -0.94 -4.19
N LEU A 135 9.70 -2.17 -4.45
CA LEU A 135 8.99 -3.39 -4.07
C LEU A 135 9.93 -4.28 -3.25
N GLY A 136 9.44 -4.80 -2.13
CA GLY A 136 10.16 -5.76 -1.30
C GLY A 136 9.26 -6.41 -0.27
N ASP A 137 9.81 -7.33 0.52
CA ASP A 137 9.13 -7.79 1.73
C ASP A 137 9.18 -6.70 2.83
N SER A 138 8.29 -6.79 3.82
CA SER A 138 8.15 -5.76 4.86
C SER A 138 9.42 -5.55 5.69
N GLU A 139 10.29 -6.58 5.86
CA GLU A 139 11.56 -6.42 6.57
C GLU A 139 12.60 -5.69 5.72
N SER A 140 12.68 -6.04 4.45
CA SER A 140 13.56 -5.38 3.47
C SER A 140 13.21 -3.90 3.32
N VAL A 141 11.92 -3.58 3.24
CA VAL A 141 11.43 -2.21 3.19
C VAL A 141 11.78 -1.43 4.46
N LYS A 142 11.62 -2.02 5.66
CA LYS A 142 12.02 -1.40 6.92
C LYS A 142 13.51 -1.07 6.98
N ARG A 143 14.39 -1.90 6.41
CA ARG A 143 15.82 -1.61 6.34
C ARG A 143 16.14 -0.37 5.50
N VAL A 144 15.40 -0.20 4.41
CA VAL A 144 15.56 1.00 3.57
C VAL A 144 15.04 2.25 4.29
N THR A 145 13.86 2.17 4.90
CA THR A 145 13.29 3.32 5.63
C THR A 145 14.13 3.75 6.82
N ALA A 146 14.75 2.82 7.54
CA ALA A 146 15.67 3.13 8.62
C ALA A 146 16.93 3.89 8.14
N SER A 147 17.33 3.73 6.87
CA SER A 147 18.42 4.51 6.27
C SER A 147 18.01 5.93 5.82
N LEU A 148 16.69 6.21 5.78
CA LEU A 148 16.16 7.55 5.46
C LEU A 148 16.07 8.47 6.69
N GLU A 149 16.19 7.93 7.90
CA GLU A 149 16.05 8.64 9.16
C GLU A 149 17.40 9.10 9.75
N GLN A 150 18.51 8.85 9.07
CA GLN A 150 19.86 9.26 9.44
C GLN A 150 20.30 10.50 8.66
#